data_a8672ab4934b6529807514c4ad8b6a8c
#
_entry.id   a8672ab4934b6529807514c4ad8b6a8c
#
_cell.length_a   1.000
_cell.length_b   1.000
_cell.length_c   1.000
_cell.angle_alpha   90.00
_cell.angle_beta   90.00
_cell.angle_gamma   90.00
#
_symmetry.space_group_name_H-M   'P 1'
#
loop_
_entity.id
_entity.type
_entity.pdbx_description
1 polymer ?
#
loop_
_entity_poly.entity_id
_entity_poly.type
_entity_poly.pdbx_seq_one_letter_code
_entity_poly.pdbx_strand_id
1 'polypeptide(L)'
;MKLKIIIAVSTIAWAGMSVASAQKVTMYSTTSTDRWTEKKYSLDKSSIAQVDVCVYPDSLLQDVVGFGGTFNELGWDALQHLPQAERDKVMASLFSKEGVCFALGRTPIAASDYAMGYYSYNDVKDDYTMRNFCIDRDRYILIPYIKAALKLRPDLRMWASPWTPPA
;
A
#
# COMPACT_ATOMS: atom_id res chain seq x y z
N MET A 1 -21.32 -66.76 45.81
CA MET A 1 -22.09 -65.56 45.48
C MET A 1 -21.15 -64.53 44.85
N LYS A 2 -21.13 -64.42 43.56
CA LYS A 2 -20.21 -63.51 42.83
C LYS A 2 -20.94 -62.17 42.53
N LEU A 3 -20.44 -61.09 43.16
CA LEU A 3 -20.93 -59.73 42.99
C LEU A 3 -20.45 -59.17 41.65
N LYS A 4 -21.33 -58.91 40.70
CA LYS A 4 -21.03 -58.23 39.46
C LYS A 4 -21.21 -56.73 39.66
N ILE A 5 -20.13 -55.97 39.64
CA ILE A 5 -20.16 -54.50 39.62
C ILE A 5 -20.34 -54.06 38.16
N ILE A 6 -21.44 -53.39 37.86
CA ILE A 6 -21.69 -52.75 36.59
C ILE A 6 -21.24 -51.28 36.76
N ILE A 7 -20.14 -50.90 36.10
CA ILE A 7 -19.72 -49.49 35.98
C ILE A 7 -20.44 -48.89 34.77
N ALA A 8 -21.43 -48.02 35.01
CA ALA A 8 -22.04 -47.20 33.98
C ALA A 8 -21.13 -46.02 33.73
N VAL A 9 -20.48 -46.01 32.54
CA VAL A 9 -19.71 -44.85 32.06
C VAL A 9 -20.72 -43.91 31.36
N SER A 10 -21.09 -42.83 32.03
CA SER A 10 -21.87 -41.75 31.42
C SER A 10 -20.91 -40.87 30.60
N THR A 11 -20.95 -41.02 29.29
CA THR A 11 -20.31 -40.10 28.35
C THR A 11 -21.11 -38.80 28.34
N ILE A 12 -20.62 -37.79 29.05
CA ILE A 12 -21.12 -36.41 28.88
C ILE A 12 -20.59 -35.89 27.54
N ALA A 13 -21.47 -35.91 26.56
CA ALA A 13 -21.20 -35.21 25.30
C ALA A 13 -21.20 -33.69 25.57
N TRP A 14 -20.01 -33.10 25.65
CA TRP A 14 -19.87 -31.66 25.58
C TRP A 14 -20.23 -31.22 24.16
N ALA A 15 -21.47 -30.81 23.95
CA ALA A 15 -21.83 -30.02 22.80
C ALA A 15 -21.14 -28.68 22.96
N GLY A 16 -20.01 -28.53 22.27
CA GLY A 16 -19.32 -27.24 22.14
C GLY A 16 -20.29 -26.27 21.48
N MET A 17 -20.93 -25.42 22.26
CA MET A 17 -21.56 -24.21 21.75
C MET A 17 -20.41 -23.32 21.25
N SER A 18 -20.13 -23.44 19.97
CA SER A 18 -19.35 -22.40 19.27
C SER A 18 -20.19 -21.13 19.33
N VAL A 19 -19.88 -20.25 20.26
CA VAL A 19 -20.39 -18.88 20.23
C VAL A 19 -19.86 -18.29 18.94
N ALA A 20 -20.71 -18.22 17.92
CA ALA A 20 -20.37 -17.51 16.69
C ALA A 20 -20.12 -16.06 17.07
N SER A 21 -18.85 -15.71 17.22
CA SER A 21 -18.44 -14.34 17.45
C SER A 21 -18.96 -13.52 16.26
N ALA A 22 -19.88 -12.60 16.52
CA ALA A 22 -20.36 -11.69 15.48
C ALA A 22 -19.15 -10.94 14.90
N GLN A 23 -18.85 -11.18 13.65
CA GLN A 23 -17.72 -10.54 12.99
C GLN A 23 -18.01 -9.05 12.91
N LYS A 24 -17.10 -8.24 13.47
CA LYS A 24 -17.21 -6.78 13.45
C LYS A 24 -16.56 -6.25 12.16
N VAL A 25 -17.24 -5.34 11.51
CA VAL A 25 -16.76 -4.64 10.32
C VAL A 25 -16.62 -3.16 10.63
N THR A 26 -15.46 -2.60 10.34
CA THR A 26 -15.22 -1.15 10.39
C THR A 26 -15.24 -0.61 8.96
N MET A 27 -16.13 0.36 8.71
CA MET A 27 -16.23 1.04 7.42
C MET A 27 -15.76 2.48 7.56
N TYR A 28 -14.88 2.91 6.68
CA TYR A 28 -14.52 4.31 6.51
C TYR A 28 -15.21 4.85 5.25
N SER A 29 -15.99 5.90 5.38
CA SER A 29 -16.73 6.49 4.29
C SER A 29 -16.45 7.98 4.13
N THR A 30 -16.44 8.45 2.88
CA THR A 30 -16.40 9.87 2.55
C THR A 30 -17.60 10.19 1.67
N THR A 31 -18.37 11.20 2.06
CA THR A 31 -19.50 11.73 1.31
C THR A 31 -19.25 13.22 1.02
N SER A 32 -20.19 13.87 0.38
CA SER A 32 -20.14 15.33 0.15
C SER A 32 -20.18 16.13 1.46
N THR A 33 -20.81 15.59 2.51
CA THR A 33 -20.99 16.26 3.81
C THR A 33 -20.06 15.73 4.90
N ASP A 34 -19.69 14.44 4.84
CA ASP A 34 -18.90 13.78 5.88
C ASP A 34 -17.63 13.17 5.26
N ARG A 35 -16.46 13.60 5.75
CA ARG A 35 -15.18 13.09 5.26
C ARG A 35 -14.56 12.13 6.27
N TRP A 36 -14.09 10.98 5.78
CA TRP A 36 -13.35 9.99 6.55
C TRP A 36 -14.05 9.56 7.84
N THR A 37 -15.36 9.29 7.75
CA THR A 37 -16.16 8.92 8.90
C THR A 37 -16.04 7.43 9.18
N GLU A 38 -15.61 7.06 10.38
CA GLU A 38 -15.58 5.68 10.84
C GLU A 38 -16.97 5.24 11.32
N LYS A 39 -17.44 4.11 10.81
CA LYS A 39 -18.69 3.45 11.26
C LYS A 39 -18.39 1.99 11.58
N LYS A 40 -18.91 1.50 12.70
CA LYS A 40 -18.75 0.11 13.15
C LYS A 40 -20.07 -0.63 12.97
N TYR A 41 -20.01 -1.77 12.32
CA TYR A 41 -21.14 -2.66 12.10
C TYR A 41 -20.83 -4.03 12.66
N SER A 42 -21.87 -4.72 13.13
CA SER A 42 -21.86 -6.15 13.35
C SER A 42 -22.53 -6.83 12.15
N LEU A 43 -21.93 -7.91 11.66
CA LEU A 43 -22.56 -8.71 10.61
C LEU A 43 -23.80 -9.38 11.20
N ASP A 44 -24.94 -9.14 10.58
CA ASP A 44 -26.19 -9.82 10.87
C ASP A 44 -26.42 -10.92 9.83
N LYS A 45 -26.91 -12.06 10.27
CA LYS A 45 -27.31 -13.18 9.41
C LYS A 45 -28.76 -13.06 8.89
N SER A 46 -29.39 -11.91 9.10
CA SER A 46 -30.72 -11.65 8.61
C SER A 46 -30.80 -11.74 7.09
N SER A 47 -31.99 -12.13 6.59
CA SER A 47 -32.23 -12.39 5.19
C SER A 47 -31.81 -11.24 4.27
N ILE A 48 -31.01 -11.55 3.30
CA ILE A 48 -30.54 -10.63 2.26
C ILE A 48 -31.69 -10.47 1.24
N ALA A 49 -32.55 -9.50 1.47
CA ALA A 49 -33.65 -9.22 0.55
C ALA A 49 -33.17 -8.44 -0.70
N GLN A 50 -32.19 -7.59 -0.53
CA GLN A 50 -31.57 -6.81 -1.61
C GLN A 50 -30.15 -6.42 -1.22
N VAL A 51 -29.17 -6.70 -2.08
CA VAL A 51 -27.77 -6.31 -1.89
C VAL A 51 -27.25 -5.61 -3.14
N ASP A 52 -26.56 -4.51 -2.93
CA ASP A 52 -25.89 -3.77 -4.00
C ASP A 52 -24.50 -4.34 -4.32
N VAL A 53 -23.83 -4.94 -3.34
CA VAL A 53 -22.47 -5.49 -3.48
C VAL A 53 -22.37 -6.83 -2.74
N CYS A 54 -21.90 -7.86 -3.45
CA CYS A 54 -21.57 -9.16 -2.86
C CYS A 54 -20.05 -9.35 -2.85
N VAL A 55 -19.51 -9.79 -1.71
CA VAL A 55 -18.10 -10.15 -1.56
C VAL A 55 -18.00 -11.67 -1.35
N TYR A 56 -17.19 -12.32 -2.18
CA TYR A 56 -16.96 -13.77 -2.13
C TYR A 56 -15.52 -14.04 -1.70
N PRO A 57 -15.22 -14.08 -0.38
CA PRO A 57 -13.87 -14.19 0.13
C PRO A 57 -13.14 -15.48 -0.27
N ASP A 58 -13.91 -16.55 -0.56
CA ASP A 58 -13.37 -17.84 -0.97
C ASP A 58 -13.15 -17.96 -2.49
N SER A 59 -13.60 -16.98 -3.27
CA SER A 59 -13.43 -16.93 -4.73
C SER A 59 -12.22 -16.08 -5.09
N LEU A 60 -11.03 -16.66 -4.92
CA LEU A 60 -9.77 -15.98 -5.21
C LEU A 60 -9.53 -15.90 -6.72
N LEU A 61 -9.15 -14.72 -7.22
CA LEU A 61 -8.78 -14.48 -8.62
C LEU A 61 -7.26 -14.30 -8.74
N GLN A 62 -6.77 -13.07 -8.72
CA GLN A 62 -5.36 -12.76 -8.76
C GLN A 62 -4.85 -12.24 -7.42
N ASP A 63 -3.55 -12.45 -7.17
CA ASP A 63 -2.90 -11.83 -6.02
C ASP A 63 -2.62 -10.35 -6.28
N VAL A 64 -3.04 -9.49 -5.36
CA VAL A 64 -2.71 -8.07 -5.39
C VAL A 64 -1.35 -7.88 -4.72
N VAL A 65 -0.34 -7.52 -5.50
CA VAL A 65 1.04 -7.29 -5.00
C VAL A 65 1.10 -6.13 -4.01
N GLY A 66 0.26 -5.12 -4.20
CA GLY A 66 0.18 -3.95 -3.35
C GLY A 66 -0.19 -2.68 -4.11
N PHE A 67 -0.18 -1.57 -3.40
CA PHE A 67 -0.40 -0.25 -3.93
C PHE A 67 0.90 0.55 -3.92
N GLY A 68 0.93 1.65 -4.68
CA GLY A 68 2.10 2.50 -4.74
C GLY A 68 1.84 3.86 -5.33
N GLY A 69 2.90 4.63 -5.46
CA GLY A 69 2.87 5.97 -6.01
C GLY A 69 4.05 6.25 -6.93
N THR A 70 4.09 7.47 -7.45
CA THR A 70 5.16 7.95 -8.32
C THR A 70 6.09 8.89 -7.57
N PHE A 71 7.38 8.59 -7.59
CA PHE A 71 8.41 9.52 -7.16
C PHE A 71 8.54 10.63 -8.21
N ASN A 72 8.61 11.88 -7.76
CA ASN A 72 8.76 13.03 -8.64
C ASN A 72 9.52 14.16 -7.95
N GLU A 73 10.05 15.11 -8.73
CA GLU A 73 10.88 16.20 -8.21
C GLU A 73 10.08 17.14 -7.30
N LEU A 74 8.92 17.61 -7.73
CA LEU A 74 8.10 18.56 -6.97
C LEU A 74 7.67 17.99 -5.61
N GLY A 75 7.36 16.69 -5.55
CA GLY A 75 7.01 16.01 -4.30
C GLY A 75 8.18 15.97 -3.32
N TRP A 76 9.40 15.68 -3.81
CA TRP A 76 10.58 15.68 -2.96
C TRP A 76 10.96 17.09 -2.53
N ASP A 77 10.89 18.05 -3.44
CA ASP A 77 11.14 19.47 -3.13
C ASP A 77 10.20 19.96 -2.03
N ALA A 78 8.90 19.72 -2.18
CA ALA A 78 7.92 20.06 -1.15
C ALA A 78 8.26 19.44 0.22
N LEU A 79 8.69 18.18 0.25
CA LEU A 79 9.12 17.53 1.49
C LEU A 79 10.39 18.15 2.09
N GLN A 80 11.29 18.67 1.26
CA GLN A 80 12.51 19.35 1.74
C GLN A 80 12.21 20.66 2.48
N HIS A 81 11.08 21.32 2.22
CA HIS A 81 10.64 22.51 2.93
C HIS A 81 10.09 22.23 4.34
N LEU A 82 9.84 20.96 4.66
CA LEU A 82 9.42 20.57 6.00
C LEU A 82 10.63 20.40 6.95
N PRO A 83 10.45 20.68 8.24
CA PRO A 83 11.41 20.25 9.26
C PRO A 83 11.65 18.73 9.15
N GLN A 84 12.88 18.28 9.43
CA GLN A 84 13.26 16.87 9.29
C GLN A 84 12.26 15.91 9.97
N ALA A 85 11.84 16.22 11.20
CA ALA A 85 10.92 15.38 11.96
C ALA A 85 9.53 15.24 11.29
N GLU A 86 9.05 16.30 10.64
CA GLU A 86 7.77 16.26 9.92
C GLU A 86 7.91 15.50 8.60
N ARG A 87 9.00 15.70 7.88
CA ARG A 87 9.33 14.91 6.68
C ARG A 87 9.42 13.43 6.99
N ASP A 88 10.08 13.05 8.09
CA ASP A 88 10.20 11.66 8.52
C ASP A 88 8.83 11.05 8.85
N LYS A 89 7.93 11.81 9.47
CA LYS A 89 6.54 11.36 9.69
C LYS A 89 5.78 11.12 8.39
N VAL A 90 5.91 12.04 7.42
CA VAL A 90 5.26 11.86 6.10
C VAL A 90 5.82 10.61 5.42
N MET A 91 7.14 10.44 5.39
CA MET A 91 7.77 9.26 4.80
C MET A 91 7.32 7.97 5.50
N ALA A 92 7.26 7.96 6.83
CA ALA A 92 6.76 6.82 7.59
C ALA A 92 5.29 6.53 7.28
N SER A 93 4.44 7.55 7.18
CA SER A 93 3.03 7.39 6.82
C SER A 93 2.83 6.76 5.44
N LEU A 94 3.74 6.99 4.49
CA LEU A 94 3.65 6.43 3.15
C LEU A 94 4.24 5.02 3.05
N PHE A 95 5.37 4.74 3.68
CA PHE A 95 6.17 3.55 3.40
C PHE A 95 6.30 2.58 4.57
N SER A 96 6.03 2.99 5.82
CA SER A 96 6.11 2.06 6.94
C SER A 96 4.88 1.15 7.05
N LYS A 97 4.98 0.09 7.84
CA LYS A 97 3.89 -0.87 8.08
C LYS A 97 2.73 -0.26 8.86
N GLU A 98 2.98 0.79 9.61
CA GLU A 98 1.99 1.52 10.39
C GLU A 98 1.20 2.54 9.56
N GLY A 99 1.68 2.84 8.34
CA GLY A 99 1.05 3.77 7.42
C GLY A 99 0.34 3.09 6.25
N VAL A 100 0.34 3.75 5.09
CA VAL A 100 -0.26 3.24 3.85
C VAL A 100 0.51 2.03 3.31
N CYS A 101 1.78 1.91 3.69
CA CYS A 101 2.64 0.78 3.38
C CYS A 101 2.78 0.53 1.87
N PHE A 102 3.07 1.57 1.08
CA PHE A 102 3.27 1.43 -0.35
C PHE A 102 4.32 0.38 -0.69
N ALA A 103 3.95 -0.56 -1.54
CA ALA A 103 4.78 -1.69 -1.97
C ALA A 103 5.36 -1.51 -3.37
N LEU A 104 4.83 -0.57 -4.14
CA LEU A 104 5.21 -0.30 -5.51
C LEU A 104 5.62 1.17 -5.65
N GLY A 105 6.69 1.42 -6.39
CA GLY A 105 7.15 2.75 -6.72
C GLY A 105 7.42 2.89 -8.21
N ARG A 106 7.01 4.00 -8.80
CA ARG A 106 7.39 4.39 -10.16
C ARG A 106 8.32 5.59 -10.09
N THR A 107 9.34 5.62 -10.93
CA THR A 107 10.16 6.81 -11.16
C THR A 107 10.16 7.17 -12.65
N PRO A 108 10.13 8.45 -13.02
CA PRO A 108 10.34 8.85 -14.40
C PRO A 108 11.80 8.63 -14.80
N ILE A 109 12.04 8.42 -16.08
CA ILE A 109 13.35 8.55 -16.71
C ILE A 109 13.34 9.92 -17.38
N ALA A 110 14.17 10.83 -16.88
CA ALA A 110 14.24 12.25 -17.22
C ALA A 110 12.97 13.04 -16.78
N ALA A 111 12.75 14.25 -17.31
CA ALA A 111 11.70 15.15 -16.88
C ALA A 111 10.31 14.58 -17.08
N SER A 112 9.48 14.64 -16.03
CA SER A 112 8.04 14.37 -16.09
C SER A 112 7.24 15.66 -15.91
N ASP A 113 5.91 15.58 -15.95
CA ASP A 113 5.01 16.71 -15.68
C ASP A 113 5.21 17.31 -14.26
N TYR A 114 5.80 16.56 -13.35
CA TYR A 114 6.12 16.98 -11.99
C TYR A 114 7.63 17.22 -11.80
N ALA A 115 8.36 17.52 -12.87
CA ALA A 115 9.74 17.99 -12.78
C ALA A 115 9.76 19.51 -12.54
N MET A 116 10.81 20.00 -11.87
CA MET A 116 11.04 21.43 -11.66
C MET A 116 11.47 22.18 -12.94
N GLY A 117 11.74 21.46 -14.00
CA GLY A 117 12.09 21.99 -15.31
C GLY A 117 12.38 20.88 -16.30
N TYR A 118 12.46 21.24 -17.57
CA TYR A 118 12.76 20.30 -18.64
C TYR A 118 14.20 19.81 -18.54
N TYR A 119 14.42 18.52 -18.72
CA TYR A 119 15.73 17.88 -18.92
C TYR A 119 15.56 16.50 -19.54
N SER A 120 16.58 16.05 -20.26
CA SER A 120 16.75 14.63 -20.58
C SER A 120 18.06 14.13 -19.99
N TYR A 121 18.33 12.83 -20.16
CA TYR A 121 19.61 12.28 -19.71
C TYR A 121 20.73 12.46 -20.72
N ASN A 122 20.41 12.96 -21.92
CA ASN A 122 21.37 13.36 -22.94
C ASN A 122 20.76 14.45 -23.82
N ASP A 123 21.11 15.70 -23.53
CA ASP A 123 20.62 16.88 -24.24
C ASP A 123 21.53 17.28 -25.41
N VAL A 124 22.52 16.45 -25.76
CA VAL A 124 23.41 16.69 -26.90
C VAL A 124 22.85 16.02 -28.14
N LYS A 125 22.48 16.85 -29.11
CA LYS A 125 21.91 16.38 -30.38
C LYS A 125 22.83 15.40 -31.08
N ASP A 126 22.26 14.32 -31.61
CA ASP A 126 22.95 13.29 -32.42
C ASP A 126 24.08 12.53 -31.67
N ASP A 127 24.08 12.56 -30.32
CA ASP A 127 25.02 11.75 -29.54
C ASP A 127 24.57 10.28 -29.38
N TYR A 128 24.54 9.55 -30.47
CA TYR A 128 24.16 8.12 -30.48
C TYR A 128 25.11 7.22 -29.69
N THR A 129 26.30 7.72 -29.34
CA THR A 129 27.28 6.99 -28.53
C THR A 129 27.06 7.16 -27.03
N MET A 130 26.11 8.02 -26.65
CA MET A 130 25.74 8.30 -25.24
C MET A 130 26.93 8.82 -24.40
N ARG A 131 27.89 9.51 -24.99
CA ARG A 131 29.08 10.05 -24.27
C ARG A 131 28.70 11.14 -23.27
N ASN A 132 27.60 11.85 -23.54
CA ASN A 132 27.10 12.91 -22.69
C ASN A 132 25.93 12.47 -21.80
N PHE A 133 25.68 11.15 -21.69
CA PHE A 133 24.66 10.62 -20.80
C PHE A 133 24.96 11.00 -19.34
N CYS A 134 23.98 11.60 -18.67
CA CYS A 134 24.15 12.09 -17.31
C CYS A 134 22.85 11.96 -16.50
N ILE A 135 22.96 11.44 -15.29
CA ILE A 135 21.88 11.35 -14.30
C ILE A 135 22.12 12.23 -13.07
N ASP A 136 22.99 13.21 -13.18
CA ASP A 136 23.41 13.99 -12.01
C ASP A 136 22.24 14.71 -11.34
N ARG A 137 21.26 15.17 -12.12
CA ARG A 137 20.05 15.78 -11.58
C ARG A 137 19.31 14.84 -10.64
N ASP A 138 19.12 13.60 -11.03
CA ASP A 138 18.44 12.61 -10.21
C ASP A 138 19.20 12.26 -8.94
N ARG A 139 20.55 12.37 -8.97
CA ARG A 139 21.41 12.16 -7.78
C ARG A 139 21.07 13.09 -6.64
N TYR A 140 20.58 14.30 -6.97
CA TYR A 140 20.23 15.31 -5.97
C TYR A 140 18.75 15.30 -5.55
N ILE A 141 17.88 14.75 -6.36
CA ILE A 141 16.43 14.85 -6.13
C ILE A 141 15.75 13.47 -6.03
N LEU A 142 15.64 12.73 -7.13
CA LEU A 142 14.87 11.47 -7.14
C LEU A 142 15.55 10.34 -6.36
N ILE A 143 16.87 10.20 -6.50
CA ILE A 143 17.61 9.14 -5.82
C ILE A 143 17.59 9.30 -4.30
N PRO A 144 17.75 10.48 -3.69
CA PRO A 144 17.55 10.67 -2.26
C PRO A 144 16.14 10.33 -1.79
N TYR A 145 15.12 10.72 -2.55
CA TYR A 145 13.72 10.38 -2.23
C TYR A 145 13.51 8.86 -2.20
N ILE A 146 13.91 8.18 -3.27
CA ILE A 146 13.81 6.71 -3.37
C ILE A 146 14.59 6.03 -2.24
N LYS A 147 15.82 6.49 -1.95
CA LYS A 147 16.62 5.95 -0.85
C LYS A 147 15.96 6.15 0.52
N ALA A 148 15.27 7.27 0.73
CA ALA A 148 14.53 7.50 1.96
C ALA A 148 13.35 6.53 2.09
N ALA A 149 12.64 6.25 1.01
CA ALA A 149 11.58 5.24 0.99
C ALA A 149 12.12 3.82 1.23
N LEU A 150 13.21 3.44 0.58
CA LEU A 150 13.84 2.12 0.72
C LEU A 150 14.39 1.85 2.13
N LYS A 151 14.75 2.87 2.90
CA LYS A 151 15.12 2.71 4.31
C LYS A 151 13.95 2.23 5.17
N LEU A 152 12.73 2.66 4.84
CA LEU A 152 11.50 2.29 5.55
C LEU A 152 10.88 1.02 4.98
N ARG A 153 11.02 0.81 3.67
CA ARG A 153 10.50 -0.32 2.93
C ARG A 153 11.57 -0.93 2.03
N PRO A 154 12.45 -1.81 2.54
CA PRO A 154 13.55 -2.40 1.75
C PRO A 154 13.08 -3.29 0.60
N ASP A 155 11.87 -3.84 0.68
CA ASP A 155 11.23 -4.68 -0.33
C ASP A 155 10.36 -3.89 -1.33
N LEU A 156 10.43 -2.54 -1.32
CA LEU A 156 9.73 -1.70 -2.28
C LEU A 156 10.15 -2.07 -3.71
N ARG A 157 9.16 -2.45 -4.52
CA ARG A 157 9.39 -2.78 -5.94
C ARG A 157 9.34 -1.52 -6.77
N MET A 158 10.41 -1.27 -7.51
CA MET A 158 10.54 -0.08 -8.35
C MET A 158 10.45 -0.41 -9.82
N TRP A 159 9.85 0.48 -10.58
CA TRP A 159 9.91 0.50 -12.03
C TRP A 159 10.12 1.92 -12.53
N ALA A 160 10.76 2.05 -13.68
CA ALA A 160 11.03 3.34 -14.30
C ALA A 160 10.37 3.40 -15.69
N SER A 161 9.89 4.56 -16.06
CA SER A 161 9.29 4.76 -17.38
C SER A 161 9.88 6.00 -18.06
N PRO A 162 10.25 5.89 -19.36
CA PRO A 162 10.68 7.03 -20.14
C PRO A 162 9.58 8.10 -20.22
N TRP A 163 9.96 9.35 -19.97
CA TRP A 163 9.09 10.52 -20.10
C TRP A 163 9.60 11.50 -21.15
N THR A 164 10.87 11.85 -21.03
CA THR A 164 11.51 12.79 -21.95
C THR A 164 12.64 12.07 -22.69
N PRO A 165 12.52 11.89 -24.01
CA PRO A 165 13.59 11.27 -24.78
C PRO A 165 14.81 12.18 -24.87
N PRO A 166 15.99 11.63 -25.14
CA PRO A 166 17.17 12.39 -25.52
C PRO A 166 16.94 13.26 -26.75
N ALA A 167 17.75 14.34 -26.92
CA ALA A 167 17.66 15.28 -28.02
C ALA A 167 18.12 14.66 -29.36
#